data_765880e18b04f26104a431be519bf2b8
#
_entry.id   765880e18b04f26104a431be519bf2b8
#
_cell.length_a   1.000
_cell.length_b   1.000
_cell.length_c   1.000
_cell.angle_alpha   90.00
_cell.angle_beta   90.00
_cell.angle_gamma   90.00
#
_symmetry.space_group_name_H-M   'P 1'
#
loop_
_entity.id
_entity.type
_entity.pdbx_description
1 polymer ?
#
loop_
_entity_poly.entity_id
_entity_poly.type
_entity_poly.pdbx_seq_one_letter_code
_entity_poly.pdbx_strand_id
1 'polypeptide(L)'
;METVKNIAAILGAILSLSAVITLCCKPIKLYIANSLKKYQSEQDDKVKQNTLKATLKRIESKLDATVAYTTEACRGEIKNMFYRYMENKTLPYYEKMHMLQIEDIYVNKLQKNHYTKGLIEEMKTWSVDYTGV
;
A
#
# COMPACT_ATOMS: atom_id res chain seq x y z
N MET A 1 49.86 26.93 -62.05
CA MET A 1 50.38 26.73 -60.65
C MET A 1 49.47 27.34 -59.59
N GLU A 2 48.79 28.42 -59.82
CA GLU A 2 47.84 29.03 -58.87
C GLU A 2 46.58 28.22 -58.58
N THR A 3 46.03 27.56 -59.55
CA THR A 3 44.82 26.73 -59.37
C THR A 3 45.01 25.56 -58.41
N VAL A 4 46.20 24.95 -58.42
CA VAL A 4 46.54 23.85 -57.48
C VAL A 4 46.68 24.34 -56.04
N LYS A 5 47.25 25.52 -55.84
CA LYS A 5 47.34 26.14 -54.51
C LYS A 5 45.96 26.49 -53.93
N ASN A 6 45.06 26.99 -54.75
CA ASN A 6 43.70 27.31 -54.35
C ASN A 6 42.87 26.07 -53.99
N ILE A 7 43.01 24.99 -54.72
CA ILE A 7 42.36 23.71 -54.41
C ILE A 7 42.90 23.11 -53.10
N ALA A 8 44.21 23.16 -52.86
CA ALA A 8 44.79 22.71 -51.61
C ALA A 8 44.35 23.57 -50.42
N ALA A 9 44.20 24.88 -50.56
CA ALA A 9 43.68 25.75 -49.50
C ALA A 9 42.22 25.47 -49.18
N ILE A 10 41.36 25.22 -50.17
CA ILE A 10 39.97 24.90 -50.00
C ILE A 10 39.80 23.52 -49.31
N LEU A 11 40.56 22.52 -49.74
CA LEU A 11 40.57 21.21 -49.08
C LEU A 11 41.04 21.28 -47.64
N GLY A 12 42.05 22.08 -47.33
CA GLY A 12 42.52 22.31 -45.95
C GLY A 12 41.46 22.98 -45.08
N ALA A 13 40.73 23.96 -45.62
CA ALA A 13 39.65 24.65 -44.94
C ALA A 13 38.48 23.71 -44.64
N ILE A 14 38.10 22.82 -45.57
CA ILE A 14 37.05 21.83 -45.38
C ILE A 14 37.41 20.79 -44.33
N LEU A 15 38.68 20.34 -44.34
CA LEU A 15 39.17 19.39 -43.33
C LEU A 15 39.24 20.01 -41.93
N SER A 16 39.64 21.27 -41.80
CA SER A 16 39.65 21.98 -40.51
C SER A 16 38.25 22.23 -39.98
N LEU A 17 37.29 22.59 -40.81
CA LEU A 17 35.89 22.74 -40.44
C LEU A 17 35.26 21.44 -39.97
N SER A 18 35.53 20.32 -40.64
CA SER A 18 35.02 19.01 -40.24
C SER A 18 35.59 18.57 -38.91
N ALA A 19 36.86 18.87 -38.61
CA ALA A 19 37.46 18.55 -37.32
C ALA A 19 36.86 19.38 -36.18
N VAL A 20 36.59 20.69 -36.41
CA VAL A 20 35.93 21.55 -35.43
C VAL A 20 34.50 21.10 -35.16
N ILE A 21 33.74 20.77 -36.16
CA ILE A 21 32.37 20.23 -36.03
C ILE A 21 32.38 18.93 -35.20
N THR A 22 33.31 18.02 -35.45
CA THR A 22 33.41 16.75 -34.74
C THR A 22 33.80 16.93 -33.26
N LEU A 23 34.68 17.89 -32.96
CA LEU A 23 35.10 18.24 -31.60
C LEU A 23 33.96 18.91 -30.81
N CYS A 24 33.18 19.80 -31.44
CA CYS A 24 32.06 20.47 -30.79
C CYS A 24 30.83 19.57 -30.61
N CYS A 25 30.57 18.63 -31.54
CA CYS A 25 29.41 17.74 -31.43
C CYS A 25 29.52 16.69 -30.33
N LYS A 26 30.71 16.24 -29.96
CA LYS A 26 30.91 15.25 -28.87
C LYS A 26 30.41 15.74 -27.51
N PRO A 27 30.82 16.90 -26.97
CA PRO A 27 30.33 17.39 -25.69
C PRO A 27 28.82 17.68 -25.70
N ILE A 28 28.32 18.20 -26.82
CA ILE A 28 26.88 18.48 -26.98
C ILE A 28 26.06 17.19 -26.93
N LYS A 29 26.48 16.14 -27.65
CA LYS A 29 25.83 14.81 -27.60
C LYS A 29 25.86 14.23 -26.20
N LEU A 30 26.99 14.35 -25.48
CA LEU A 30 27.11 13.84 -24.10
C LEU A 30 26.19 14.62 -23.14
N TYR A 31 26.12 15.93 -23.29
CA TYR A 31 25.21 16.76 -22.49
C TYR A 31 23.75 16.42 -22.71
N ILE A 32 23.31 16.28 -23.96
CA ILE A 32 21.96 15.89 -24.31
C ILE A 32 21.64 14.48 -23.77
N ALA A 33 22.54 13.52 -23.93
CA ALA A 33 22.35 12.16 -23.43
C ALA A 33 22.22 12.12 -21.90
N ASN A 34 23.01 12.88 -21.17
CA ASN A 34 22.94 12.97 -19.72
C ASN A 34 21.67 13.68 -19.25
N SER A 35 21.25 14.75 -19.94
CA SER A 35 19.99 15.43 -19.65
C SER A 35 18.77 14.55 -19.90
N LEU A 36 18.76 13.78 -20.98
CA LEU A 36 17.69 12.81 -21.27
C LEU A 36 17.62 11.70 -20.23
N LYS A 37 18.76 11.13 -19.83
CA LYS A 37 18.81 10.12 -18.74
C LYS A 37 18.25 10.66 -17.43
N LYS A 38 18.61 11.88 -17.05
CA LYS A 38 18.09 12.54 -15.85
C LYS A 38 16.57 12.73 -15.95
N TYR A 39 16.08 13.18 -17.09
CA TYR A 39 14.64 13.36 -17.33
C TYR A 39 13.87 12.03 -17.26
N GLN A 40 14.41 10.97 -17.85
CA GLN A 40 13.81 9.64 -17.75
C GLN A 40 13.78 9.12 -16.33
N SER A 41 14.88 9.27 -15.56
CA SER A 41 14.91 8.87 -14.14
C SER A 41 13.87 9.62 -13.30
N GLU A 42 13.73 10.94 -13.49
CA GLU A 42 12.71 11.74 -12.78
C GLU A 42 11.27 11.34 -13.14
N GLN A 43 11.01 10.95 -14.39
CA GLN A 43 9.70 10.46 -14.82
C GLN A 43 9.41 9.07 -14.23
N ASP A 44 10.37 8.16 -14.25
CA ASP A 44 10.24 6.82 -13.67
C ASP A 44 9.96 6.88 -12.17
N ASP A 45 10.61 7.79 -11.44
CA ASP A 45 10.38 7.99 -10.01
C ASP A 45 8.98 8.55 -9.72
N LYS A 46 8.49 9.47 -10.52
CA LYS A 46 7.10 9.98 -10.42
C LYS A 46 6.07 8.89 -10.69
N VAL A 47 6.28 8.06 -11.70
CA VAL A 47 5.41 6.94 -12.03
C VAL A 47 5.38 5.93 -10.87
N LYS A 48 6.55 5.57 -10.32
CA LYS A 48 6.65 4.68 -9.15
C LYS A 48 5.93 5.25 -7.93
N GLN A 49 6.11 6.54 -7.63
CA GLN A 49 5.39 7.20 -6.53
C GLN A 49 3.89 7.18 -6.71
N ASN A 50 3.39 7.46 -7.91
CA ASN A 50 1.95 7.45 -8.19
C ASN A 50 1.37 6.02 -8.06
N THR A 51 2.09 5.01 -8.54
CA THR A 51 1.70 3.61 -8.41
C THR A 51 1.67 3.18 -6.95
N LEU A 52 2.68 3.58 -6.16
CA LEU A 52 2.74 3.31 -4.73
C LEU A 52 1.56 3.95 -3.97
N LYS A 53 1.27 5.22 -4.23
CA LYS A 53 0.12 5.93 -3.65
C LYS A 53 -1.22 5.25 -4.00
N ALA A 54 -1.41 4.86 -5.25
CA ALA A 54 -2.61 4.15 -5.68
C ALA A 54 -2.74 2.78 -4.97
N THR A 55 -1.63 2.06 -4.81
CA THR A 55 -1.60 0.78 -4.11
C THR A 55 -1.91 0.94 -2.63
N LEU A 56 -1.32 1.94 -1.96
CA LEU A 56 -1.62 2.26 -0.56
C LEU A 56 -3.09 2.57 -0.36
N LYS A 57 -3.67 3.45 -1.16
CA LYS A 57 -5.10 3.78 -1.10
C LYS A 57 -5.99 2.55 -1.27
N ARG A 58 -5.61 1.63 -2.16
CA ARG A 58 -6.35 0.36 -2.34
C ARG A 58 -6.24 -0.56 -1.13
N ILE A 59 -5.06 -0.61 -0.48
CA ILE A 59 -4.84 -1.39 0.75
C ILE A 59 -5.66 -0.79 1.89
N GLU A 60 -5.63 0.52 2.08
CA GLU A 60 -6.44 1.23 3.09
C GLU A 60 -7.93 0.92 2.92
N SER A 61 -8.46 1.06 1.71
CA SER A 61 -9.88 0.77 1.43
C SER A 61 -10.25 -0.69 1.72
N LYS A 62 -9.37 -1.65 1.41
CA LYS A 62 -9.60 -3.06 1.74
C LYS A 62 -9.52 -3.32 3.24
N LEU A 63 -8.61 -2.66 3.93
CA LEU A 63 -8.48 -2.76 5.38
C LEU A 63 -9.73 -2.25 6.07
N ASP A 64 -10.23 -1.07 5.68
CA ASP A 64 -11.45 -0.49 6.23
C ASP A 64 -12.66 -1.40 6.03
N ALA A 65 -12.81 -1.98 4.83
CA ALA A 65 -13.86 -2.94 4.54
C ALA A 65 -13.73 -4.20 5.41
N THR A 66 -12.51 -4.71 5.63
CA THR A 66 -12.27 -5.87 6.49
C THR A 66 -12.59 -5.57 7.95
N VAL A 67 -12.17 -4.41 8.44
CA VAL A 67 -12.50 -3.96 9.82
C VAL A 67 -14.01 -3.82 10.00
N ALA A 68 -14.71 -3.22 9.04
CA ALA A 68 -16.17 -3.10 9.10
C ALA A 68 -16.85 -4.48 9.12
N TYR A 69 -16.46 -5.38 8.23
CA TYR A 69 -17.00 -6.74 8.18
C TYR A 69 -16.74 -7.50 9.49
N THR A 70 -15.51 -7.48 10.00
CA THR A 70 -15.15 -8.15 11.25
C THR A 70 -15.93 -7.59 12.43
N THR A 71 -16.13 -6.27 12.47
CA THR A 71 -16.92 -5.59 13.50
C THR A 71 -18.37 -6.12 13.50
N GLU A 72 -19.02 -6.19 12.34
CA GLU A 72 -20.39 -6.67 12.24
C GLU A 72 -20.51 -8.19 12.52
N ALA A 73 -19.52 -8.98 12.09
CA ALA A 73 -19.48 -10.41 12.43
C ALA A 73 -19.39 -10.61 13.95
N CYS A 74 -18.48 -9.94 14.65
CA CYS A 74 -18.37 -10.02 16.10
C CYS A 74 -19.67 -9.61 16.81
N ARG A 75 -20.32 -8.53 16.33
CA ARG A 75 -21.62 -8.10 16.87
C ARG A 75 -22.70 -9.14 16.68
N GLY A 76 -22.77 -9.73 15.50
CA GLY A 76 -23.74 -10.77 15.17
C GLY A 76 -23.57 -11.99 16.06
N GLU A 77 -22.35 -12.47 16.22
CA GLU A 77 -22.04 -13.64 17.07
C GLU A 77 -22.39 -13.40 18.53
N ILE A 78 -21.98 -12.26 19.10
CA ILE A 78 -22.31 -11.92 20.50
C ILE A 78 -23.83 -11.82 20.72
N LYS A 79 -24.53 -11.15 19.82
CA LYS A 79 -26.01 -11.08 19.90
C LYS A 79 -26.65 -12.47 19.84
N ASN A 80 -26.23 -13.28 18.89
CA ASN A 80 -26.77 -14.64 18.73
C ASN A 80 -26.52 -15.50 19.97
N MET A 81 -25.31 -15.41 20.55
CA MET A 81 -24.97 -16.10 21.78
C MET A 81 -25.81 -15.59 22.96
N PHE A 82 -25.93 -14.29 23.12
CA PHE A 82 -26.72 -13.67 24.17
C PHE A 82 -28.18 -14.13 24.11
N TYR A 83 -28.86 -13.98 22.98
CA TYR A 83 -30.26 -14.35 22.86
C TYR A 83 -30.50 -15.85 22.95
N ARG A 84 -29.54 -16.70 22.60
CA ARG A 84 -29.63 -18.16 22.74
C ARG A 84 -29.65 -18.60 24.21
N TYR A 85 -28.89 -17.91 25.05
CA TYR A 85 -28.68 -18.37 26.44
C TYR A 85 -29.25 -17.42 27.51
N MET A 86 -29.88 -16.30 27.12
CA MET A 86 -30.37 -15.26 28.07
C MET A 86 -31.44 -15.78 29.02
N GLU A 87 -32.24 -16.78 28.63
CA GLU A 87 -33.29 -17.31 29.48
C GLU A 87 -32.73 -18.14 30.65
N ASN A 88 -31.74 -18.97 30.36
CA ASN A 88 -31.14 -19.86 31.36
C ASN A 88 -29.96 -19.25 32.07
N LYS A 89 -29.38 -18.15 31.54
CA LYS A 89 -28.17 -17.47 32.03
C LYS A 89 -27.02 -18.44 32.32
N THR A 90 -26.88 -19.45 31.47
CA THR A 90 -25.84 -20.47 31.59
C THR A 90 -25.20 -20.68 30.23
N LEU A 91 -23.88 -20.50 30.14
CA LEU A 91 -23.11 -20.68 28.92
C LEU A 91 -22.34 -22.01 28.98
N PRO A 92 -22.37 -22.81 27.91
CA PRO A 92 -21.40 -23.89 27.75
C PRO A 92 -19.96 -23.34 27.82
N TYR A 93 -19.05 -24.13 28.38
CA TYR A 93 -17.64 -23.69 28.54
C TYR A 93 -17.00 -23.22 27.22
N TYR A 94 -17.22 -23.94 26.13
CA TYR A 94 -16.68 -23.57 24.82
C TYR A 94 -17.23 -22.24 24.30
N GLU A 95 -18.53 -21.94 24.55
CA GLU A 95 -19.14 -20.66 24.19
C GLU A 95 -18.58 -19.52 25.05
N LYS A 96 -18.32 -19.79 26.32
CA LYS A 96 -17.65 -18.81 27.20
C LYS A 96 -16.26 -18.46 26.68
N MET A 97 -15.48 -19.46 26.28
CA MET A 97 -14.14 -19.23 25.72
C MET A 97 -14.19 -18.49 24.39
N HIS A 98 -15.17 -18.83 23.52
CA HIS A 98 -15.37 -18.15 22.26
C HIS A 98 -15.76 -16.66 22.46
N MET A 99 -16.66 -16.39 23.40
CA MET A 99 -17.05 -15.03 23.77
C MET A 99 -15.84 -14.19 24.20
N LEU A 100 -14.93 -14.76 25.00
CA LEU A 100 -13.72 -14.05 25.43
C LEU A 100 -12.75 -13.76 24.28
N GLN A 101 -12.66 -14.67 23.29
CA GLN A 101 -11.90 -14.44 22.07
C GLN A 101 -12.49 -13.30 21.23
N ILE A 102 -13.82 -13.27 21.08
CA ILE A 102 -14.51 -12.19 20.38
C ILE A 102 -14.32 -10.86 21.11
N GLU A 103 -14.39 -10.87 22.44
CA GLU A 103 -14.12 -9.68 23.25
C GLU A 103 -12.71 -9.11 22.98
N ASP A 104 -11.68 -9.94 22.96
CA ASP A 104 -10.32 -9.52 22.67
C ASP A 104 -10.22 -8.85 21.29
N ILE A 105 -10.86 -9.44 20.28
CA ILE A 105 -10.88 -8.85 18.94
C ILE A 105 -11.67 -7.53 18.93
N TYR A 106 -12.90 -7.55 19.44
CA TYR A 106 -13.84 -6.44 19.32
C TYR A 106 -13.46 -5.23 20.17
N VAL A 107 -13.09 -5.48 21.44
CA VAL A 107 -12.78 -4.40 22.39
C VAL A 107 -11.32 -3.97 22.29
N ASN A 108 -10.38 -4.93 22.31
CA ASN A 108 -8.96 -4.60 22.43
C ASN A 108 -8.32 -4.29 21.07
N LYS A 109 -8.59 -5.10 20.03
CA LYS A 109 -7.96 -4.91 18.73
C LYS A 109 -8.70 -3.89 17.85
N LEU A 110 -10.03 -3.98 17.76
CA LEU A 110 -10.85 -3.05 16.98
C LEU A 110 -11.24 -1.79 17.74
N GLN A 111 -10.99 -1.74 19.05
CA GLN A 111 -11.28 -0.60 19.94
C GLN A 111 -12.74 -0.13 19.86
N LYS A 112 -13.68 -1.08 19.70
CA LYS A 112 -15.11 -0.80 19.64
C LYS A 112 -15.71 -0.87 21.05
N ASN A 113 -16.48 0.15 21.41
CA ASN A 113 -17.04 0.27 22.75
C ASN A 113 -18.52 0.69 22.66
N HIS A 114 -19.39 -0.26 22.33
CA HIS A 114 -20.81 -0.04 22.14
C HIS A 114 -21.66 -1.05 22.92
N TYR A 115 -22.95 -1.07 22.62
CA TYR A 115 -23.95 -2.00 23.15
C TYR A 115 -23.46 -3.46 23.26
N THR A 116 -22.70 -3.97 22.28
CA THR A 116 -22.13 -5.32 22.28
C THR A 116 -21.23 -5.58 23.50
N LYS A 117 -20.46 -4.59 23.95
CA LYS A 117 -19.66 -4.72 25.17
C LYS A 117 -20.54 -4.94 26.40
N GLY A 118 -21.67 -4.23 26.49
CA GLY A 118 -22.65 -4.44 27.56
C GLY A 118 -23.19 -5.87 27.61
N LEU A 119 -23.48 -6.47 26.45
CA LEU A 119 -23.91 -7.86 26.37
C LEU A 119 -22.79 -8.83 26.84
N ILE A 120 -21.55 -8.57 26.50
CA ILE A 120 -20.42 -9.38 26.92
C ILE A 120 -20.27 -9.31 28.44
N GLU A 121 -20.31 -8.10 29.02
CA GLU A 121 -20.20 -7.92 30.48
C GLU A 121 -21.32 -8.63 31.22
N GLU A 122 -22.56 -8.59 30.70
CA GLU A 122 -23.67 -9.33 31.27
C GLU A 122 -23.44 -10.86 31.18
N MET A 123 -23.04 -11.39 30.00
CA MET A 123 -22.77 -12.81 29.82
C MET A 123 -21.60 -13.31 30.69
N LYS A 124 -20.66 -12.46 31.06
CA LYS A 124 -19.57 -12.81 31.99
C LYS A 124 -20.08 -13.19 33.38
N THR A 125 -21.21 -12.63 33.79
CA THR A 125 -21.84 -12.93 35.08
C THR A 125 -22.62 -14.24 35.10
N TRP A 126 -22.87 -14.84 33.94
CA TRP A 126 -23.68 -16.07 33.81
C TRP A 126 -22.89 -17.31 34.28
N SER A 127 -23.64 -18.31 34.69
CA SER A 127 -23.08 -19.61 35.06
C SER A 127 -22.39 -20.29 33.87
N VAL A 128 -21.43 -21.16 34.14
CA VAL A 128 -20.74 -21.92 33.08
C VAL A 128 -21.10 -23.39 33.24
N ASP A 129 -21.55 -23.99 32.15
CA ASP A 129 -21.78 -25.42 32.07
C ASP A 129 -20.54 -26.14 31.54
N TYR A 130 -20.00 -27.04 32.33
CA TYR A 130 -18.82 -27.85 32.01
C TYR A 130 -19.19 -29.25 31.51
N THR A 131 -20.49 -29.58 31.36
CA THR A 131 -20.93 -30.87 30.84
C THR A 131 -20.63 -30.95 29.34
N GLY A 132 -19.57 -31.60 28.98
CA GLY A 132 -19.13 -31.75 27.59
C GLY A 132 -17.68 -31.35 27.29
N VAL A 133 -16.91 -31.14 28.33
CA VAL A 133 -15.46 -30.92 28.24
C VAL A 133 -14.74 -32.24 28.50
#